data_d91f4d3c4afacfc576a180e141d6f684
#
_entry.id   d91f4d3c4afacfc576a180e141d6f684
#
_cell.length_a   1.000
_cell.length_b   1.000
_cell.length_c   1.000
_cell.angle_alpha   90.00
_cell.angle_beta   90.00
_cell.angle_gamma   90.00
#
_symmetry.space_group_name_H-M   'P 1'
#
loop_
_entity.id
_entity.type
_entity.pdbx_description
1 polymer ?
#
loop_
_entity_poly.entity_id
_entity_poly.type
_entity_poly.pdbx_seq_one_letter_code
_entity_poly.pdbx_strand_id
1 'polypeptide(L)'
;ATYAIMAMKSGKAVYVEKPMASNYEDCQRINRIAEKTGIPCFVAYYRRYLPYFQKVFSLVKEGAIGNIINVQIHFSVPPRDLDYNRTNLPWRVQADIAGGGYFYDLAPHQIDLLQQMFGPIIEAEGYTANRGGLYETEDSVCACFRFGNGLPGSGSWCFVAHESAKKDRIEITGDRGQLNFSVFTYDPITLHTEKGCEEIKVDNPPFVQFPLIELVVKHLQNQAVCTCDCVSATSVNWVVDRILGKL
;
A
#
# COMPACT_ATOMS: atom_id res chain seq x y z
N ALA A 1 -10.98 -8.05 -12.07
CA ALA A 1 -11.52 -9.34 -11.56
C ALA A 1 -11.81 -10.32 -12.70
N THR A 2 -12.55 -9.91 -13.74
CA THR A 2 -13.02 -10.79 -14.81
C THR A 2 -11.90 -11.63 -15.45
N TYR A 3 -10.82 -10.98 -15.90
CA TYR A 3 -9.71 -11.67 -16.55
C TYR A 3 -8.92 -12.59 -15.62
N ALA A 4 -8.71 -12.16 -14.35
CA ALA A 4 -8.05 -12.99 -13.36
C ALA A 4 -8.84 -14.28 -13.09
N ILE A 5 -10.15 -14.16 -12.92
CA ILE A 5 -11.06 -15.29 -12.72
C ILE A 5 -11.07 -16.22 -13.94
N MET A 6 -11.13 -15.69 -15.16
CA MET A 6 -11.09 -16.49 -16.38
C MET A 6 -9.79 -17.29 -16.50
N ALA A 7 -8.65 -16.66 -16.23
CA ALA A 7 -7.35 -17.32 -16.29
C ALA A 7 -7.23 -18.47 -15.27
N MET A 8 -7.62 -18.22 -14.01
CA MET A 8 -7.60 -19.27 -12.98
C MET A 8 -8.55 -20.43 -13.30
N LYS A 9 -9.76 -20.16 -13.82
CA LYS A 9 -10.67 -21.20 -14.28
C LYS A 9 -10.11 -22.03 -15.45
N SER A 10 -9.18 -21.44 -16.21
CA SER A 10 -8.43 -22.13 -17.29
C SER A 10 -7.13 -22.79 -16.82
N GLY A 11 -6.92 -22.91 -15.49
CA GLY A 11 -5.75 -23.55 -14.89
C GLY A 11 -4.47 -22.73 -14.99
N LYS A 12 -4.54 -21.41 -15.20
CA LYS A 12 -3.38 -20.53 -15.32
C LYS A 12 -3.17 -19.73 -14.03
N ALA A 13 -1.97 -19.81 -13.46
CA ALA A 13 -1.53 -18.89 -12.41
C ALA A 13 -1.60 -17.44 -12.89
N VAL A 14 -1.93 -16.52 -11.96
CA VAL A 14 -2.19 -15.12 -12.31
C VAL A 14 -1.27 -14.21 -11.51
N TYR A 15 -0.74 -13.18 -12.17
CA TYR A 15 -0.07 -12.04 -11.54
C TYR A 15 -0.84 -10.78 -11.91
N VAL A 16 -1.48 -10.15 -10.92
CA VAL A 16 -2.40 -9.02 -11.10
C VAL A 16 -1.73 -7.74 -10.63
N GLU A 17 -1.91 -6.65 -11.37
CA GLU A 17 -1.51 -5.32 -10.91
C GLU A 17 -2.32 -4.89 -9.68
N LYS A 18 -1.71 -4.04 -8.86
CA LYS A 18 -2.38 -3.43 -7.73
C LYS A 18 -3.13 -2.12 -8.14
N PRO A 19 -4.22 -1.78 -7.45
CA PRO A 19 -4.98 -2.62 -6.53
C PRO A 19 -5.57 -3.83 -7.27
N MET A 20 -5.74 -4.94 -6.57
CA MET A 20 -6.13 -6.22 -7.19
C MET A 20 -7.45 -6.15 -7.97
N ALA A 21 -8.39 -5.32 -7.51
CA ALA A 21 -9.62 -5.02 -8.18
C ALA A 21 -10.11 -3.60 -7.79
N SER A 22 -11.16 -3.12 -8.45
CA SER A 22 -11.75 -1.80 -8.21
C SER A 22 -12.61 -1.69 -6.95
N ASN A 23 -12.81 -2.79 -6.22
CA ASN A 23 -13.55 -2.85 -4.97
C ASN A 23 -13.27 -4.16 -4.21
N TYR A 24 -13.62 -4.18 -2.92
CA TYR A 24 -13.43 -5.32 -2.04
C TYR A 24 -14.23 -6.56 -2.45
N GLU A 25 -15.47 -6.40 -2.94
CA GLU A 25 -16.31 -7.53 -3.36
C GLU A 25 -15.68 -8.32 -4.50
N ASP A 26 -15.11 -7.63 -5.48
CA ASP A 26 -14.40 -8.25 -6.59
C ASP A 26 -13.11 -8.96 -6.13
N CYS A 27 -12.42 -8.42 -5.12
CA CYS A 27 -11.29 -9.09 -4.48
C CYS A 27 -11.73 -10.41 -3.82
N GLN A 28 -12.85 -10.41 -3.10
CA GLN A 28 -13.42 -11.63 -2.52
C GLN A 28 -13.83 -12.67 -3.59
N ARG A 29 -14.32 -12.20 -4.74
CA ARG A 29 -14.63 -13.11 -5.87
C ARG A 29 -13.36 -13.77 -6.42
N ILE A 30 -12.27 -13.02 -6.56
CA ILE A 30 -10.95 -13.56 -6.96
C ILE A 30 -10.51 -14.62 -5.95
N ASN A 31 -10.53 -14.32 -4.64
CA ASN A 31 -10.13 -15.25 -3.59
C ASN A 31 -10.92 -16.57 -3.64
N ARG A 32 -12.24 -16.48 -3.73
CA ARG A 32 -13.09 -17.68 -3.83
C ARG A 32 -12.75 -18.57 -5.02
N ILE A 33 -12.34 -17.98 -6.14
CA ILE A 33 -11.94 -18.75 -7.32
C ILE A 33 -10.54 -19.31 -7.14
N ALA A 34 -9.59 -18.58 -6.59
CA ALA A 34 -8.25 -19.07 -6.28
C ALA A 34 -8.33 -20.30 -5.34
N GLU A 35 -9.13 -20.20 -4.27
CA GLU A 35 -9.37 -21.30 -3.34
C GLU A 35 -10.04 -22.50 -4.02
N LYS A 36 -11.12 -22.27 -4.79
CA LYS A 36 -11.87 -23.33 -5.47
C LYS A 36 -11.04 -24.08 -6.52
N THR A 37 -10.17 -23.38 -7.22
CA THR A 37 -9.34 -23.96 -8.31
C THR A 37 -8.01 -24.49 -7.83
N GLY A 38 -7.53 -24.06 -6.66
CA GLY A 38 -6.16 -24.28 -6.18
C GLY A 38 -5.10 -23.56 -7.02
N ILE A 39 -5.51 -22.65 -7.91
CA ILE A 39 -4.60 -21.93 -8.80
C ILE A 39 -4.10 -20.65 -8.11
N PRO A 40 -2.79 -20.43 -7.99
CA PRO A 40 -2.25 -19.27 -7.31
C PRO A 40 -2.56 -17.96 -8.06
N CYS A 41 -2.90 -16.94 -7.26
CA CYS A 41 -3.08 -15.57 -7.73
C CYS A 41 -2.21 -14.64 -6.89
N PHE A 42 -1.22 -14.03 -7.53
CA PHE A 42 -0.29 -13.08 -6.93
C PHE A 42 -0.68 -11.66 -7.29
N VAL A 43 -0.32 -10.69 -6.43
CA VAL A 43 -0.63 -9.28 -6.64
C VAL A 43 0.65 -8.45 -6.58
N ALA A 44 0.75 -7.43 -7.42
CA ALA A 44 1.98 -6.66 -7.66
C ALA A 44 2.30 -5.65 -6.52
N TYR A 45 2.21 -6.06 -5.26
CA TYR A 45 2.71 -5.28 -4.12
C TYR A 45 4.23 -5.45 -3.97
N TYR A 46 4.98 -5.12 -5.04
CA TYR A 46 6.41 -5.38 -5.19
C TYR A 46 7.29 -4.68 -4.15
N ARG A 47 6.79 -3.59 -3.55
CA ARG A 47 7.52 -2.83 -2.52
C ARG A 47 7.92 -3.70 -1.34
N ARG A 48 7.12 -4.70 -0.96
CA ARG A 48 7.46 -5.66 0.11
C ARG A 48 8.86 -6.25 -0.04
N TYR A 49 9.32 -6.46 -1.26
CA TYR A 49 10.56 -7.20 -1.57
C TYR A 49 11.71 -6.30 -2.03
N LEU A 50 11.51 -4.98 -2.06
CA LEU A 50 12.58 -4.04 -2.33
C LEU A 50 13.55 -3.99 -1.13
N PRO A 51 14.88 -3.98 -1.37
CA PRO A 51 15.90 -3.88 -0.33
C PRO A 51 15.64 -2.77 0.69
N TYR A 52 15.15 -1.62 0.23
CA TYR A 52 14.78 -0.49 1.07
C TYR A 52 13.74 -0.88 2.14
N PHE A 53 12.63 -1.51 1.75
CA PHE A 53 11.59 -1.91 2.71
C PHE A 53 11.99 -3.14 3.52
N GLN A 54 12.79 -4.05 2.95
CA GLN A 54 13.36 -5.15 3.69
C GLN A 54 14.25 -4.65 4.86
N LYS A 55 15.00 -3.54 4.65
CA LYS A 55 15.75 -2.89 5.73
C LYS A 55 14.82 -2.31 6.80
N VAL A 56 13.73 -1.65 6.41
CA VAL A 56 12.71 -1.17 7.36
C VAL A 56 12.14 -2.33 8.19
N PHE A 57 11.76 -3.44 7.54
CA PHE A 57 11.23 -4.63 8.22
C PHE A 57 12.24 -5.24 9.19
N SER A 58 13.52 -5.31 8.81
CA SER A 58 14.59 -5.79 9.68
C SER A 58 14.73 -4.92 10.92
N LEU A 59 14.78 -3.58 10.80
CA LEU A 59 14.89 -2.65 11.93
C LEU A 59 13.73 -2.80 12.91
N VAL A 60 12.50 -2.92 12.40
CA VAL A 60 11.30 -3.14 13.24
C VAL A 60 11.40 -4.50 13.95
N LYS A 61 11.71 -5.56 13.20
CA LYS A 61 11.83 -6.94 13.73
C LYS A 61 12.93 -7.09 14.76
N GLU A 62 14.05 -6.41 14.60
CA GLU A 62 15.20 -6.40 15.51
C GLU A 62 14.93 -5.54 16.77
N GLY A 63 13.79 -4.83 16.82
CA GLY A 63 13.42 -3.99 17.95
C GLY A 63 14.29 -2.73 18.07
N ALA A 64 14.75 -2.17 16.95
CA ALA A 64 15.60 -0.99 16.92
C ALA A 64 15.02 0.22 17.67
N ILE A 65 13.68 0.33 17.70
CA ILE A 65 12.93 1.38 18.39
C ILE A 65 12.11 0.86 19.58
N GLY A 66 12.33 -0.38 20.01
CA GLY A 66 11.61 -1.01 21.12
C GLY A 66 10.21 -1.50 20.76
N ASN A 67 9.29 -1.47 21.73
CA ASN A 67 7.89 -1.81 21.52
C ASN A 67 7.20 -0.73 20.71
N ILE A 68 6.48 -1.13 19.67
CA ILE A 68 5.79 -0.18 18.79
C ILE A 68 4.54 0.37 19.50
N ILE A 69 4.39 1.69 19.51
CA ILE A 69 3.31 2.41 20.20
C ILE A 69 2.24 2.88 19.21
N ASN A 70 2.65 3.48 18.08
CA ASN A 70 1.74 3.89 17.02
C ASN A 70 2.43 4.02 15.66
N VAL A 71 1.60 4.15 14.60
CA VAL A 71 2.06 4.37 13.22
C VAL A 71 1.29 5.54 12.60
N GLN A 72 2.00 6.42 11.88
CA GLN A 72 1.39 7.54 11.18
C GLN A 72 1.84 7.59 9.72
N ILE A 73 0.90 7.86 8.82
CA ILE A 73 1.15 8.08 7.40
C ILE A 73 0.89 9.55 7.09
N HIS A 74 1.87 10.23 6.52
CA HIS A 74 1.77 11.58 6.00
C HIS A 74 2.12 11.59 4.52
N PHE A 75 1.12 11.80 3.67
CA PHE A 75 1.32 11.85 2.23
C PHE A 75 0.64 13.09 1.65
N SER A 76 1.42 14.00 1.09
CA SER A 76 0.92 15.21 0.45
C SER A 76 1.72 15.47 -0.82
N VAL A 77 1.03 15.71 -1.91
CA VAL A 77 1.63 16.01 -3.22
C VAL A 77 0.85 17.11 -3.92
N PRO A 78 1.50 17.93 -4.75
CA PRO A 78 0.78 18.88 -5.58
C PRO A 78 -0.02 18.14 -6.68
N PRO A 79 -1.02 18.81 -7.26
CA PRO A 79 -1.71 18.30 -8.45
C PRO A 79 -0.72 18.08 -9.59
N ARG A 80 -1.00 17.12 -10.42
CA ARG A 80 -0.24 16.88 -11.66
C ARG A 80 -0.71 17.81 -12.76
N ASP A 81 0.13 18.14 -13.72
CA ASP A 81 -0.25 19.01 -14.85
C ASP A 81 -1.50 18.49 -15.59
N LEU A 82 -1.62 17.16 -15.71
CA LEU A 82 -2.78 16.54 -16.36
C LEU A 82 -4.10 16.72 -15.59
N ASP A 83 -4.06 16.98 -14.28
CA ASP A 83 -5.26 17.15 -13.46
C ASP A 83 -6.01 18.45 -13.78
N TYR A 84 -5.33 19.43 -14.38
CA TYR A 84 -5.94 20.68 -14.85
C TYR A 84 -6.66 20.54 -16.19
N ASN A 85 -6.48 19.43 -16.91
CA ASN A 85 -7.14 19.20 -18.18
C ASN A 85 -8.47 18.46 -18.00
N ARG A 86 -9.53 19.22 -17.68
CA ARG A 86 -10.88 18.68 -17.42
C ARG A 86 -11.51 17.90 -18.58
N THR A 87 -11.03 18.09 -19.81
CA THR A 87 -11.55 17.37 -20.99
C THR A 87 -10.84 16.03 -21.22
N ASN A 88 -9.70 15.81 -20.57
CA ASN A 88 -8.92 14.57 -20.68
C ASN A 88 -8.21 14.27 -19.37
N LEU A 89 -8.99 14.01 -18.32
CA LEU A 89 -8.48 13.65 -17.00
C LEU A 89 -7.76 12.29 -17.04
N PRO A 90 -6.70 12.12 -16.22
CA PRO A 90 -6.06 10.81 -16.03
C PRO A 90 -7.09 9.76 -15.61
N TRP A 91 -6.98 8.54 -16.14
CA TRP A 91 -7.89 7.45 -15.79
C TRP A 91 -7.90 7.14 -14.27
N ARG A 92 -6.80 7.47 -13.56
CA ARG A 92 -6.64 7.26 -12.12
C ARG A 92 -7.57 8.09 -11.24
N VAL A 93 -8.13 9.17 -11.76
CA VAL A 93 -9.12 10.02 -11.07
C VAL A 93 -10.53 9.86 -11.62
N GLN A 94 -10.75 8.86 -12.49
CA GLN A 94 -12.05 8.48 -13.02
C GLN A 94 -12.56 7.26 -12.24
N ALA A 95 -13.50 7.49 -11.31
CA ALA A 95 -13.97 6.48 -10.37
C ALA A 95 -14.48 5.20 -11.05
N ASP A 96 -15.18 5.34 -12.17
CA ASP A 96 -15.74 4.23 -12.95
C ASP A 96 -14.67 3.30 -13.52
N ILE A 97 -13.45 3.83 -13.74
CA ILE A 97 -12.32 3.07 -14.29
C ILE A 97 -11.40 2.58 -13.18
N ALA A 98 -10.99 3.49 -12.29
CA ALA A 98 -9.97 3.23 -11.27
C ALA A 98 -10.54 2.69 -9.95
N GLY A 99 -11.84 2.79 -9.72
CA GLY A 99 -12.48 2.45 -8.46
C GLY A 99 -12.42 3.57 -7.40
N GLY A 100 -11.69 4.65 -7.65
CA GLY A 100 -11.51 5.80 -6.76
C GLY A 100 -10.55 6.83 -7.37
N GLY A 101 -10.00 7.71 -6.52
CA GLY A 101 -9.01 8.71 -6.93
C GLY A 101 -7.56 8.25 -6.71
N TYR A 102 -6.67 9.22 -6.58
CA TYR A 102 -5.25 8.96 -6.28
C TYR A 102 -5.04 8.22 -4.95
N PHE A 103 -5.94 8.40 -3.98
CA PHE A 103 -5.91 7.61 -2.74
C PHE A 103 -6.02 6.12 -3.05
N TYR A 104 -6.96 5.73 -3.91
CA TYR A 104 -7.16 4.33 -4.30
C TYR A 104 -5.96 3.73 -5.06
N ASP A 105 -5.20 4.56 -5.80
CA ASP A 105 -3.97 4.13 -6.49
C ASP A 105 -2.76 4.03 -5.56
N LEU A 106 -2.56 4.99 -4.63
CA LEU A 106 -1.31 5.15 -3.89
C LEU A 106 -1.34 4.60 -2.47
N ALA A 107 -2.41 4.85 -1.70
CA ALA A 107 -2.51 4.39 -0.31
C ALA A 107 -2.39 2.87 -0.14
N PRO A 108 -2.85 2.02 -1.09
CA PRO A 108 -2.66 0.57 -1.00
C PRO A 108 -1.21 0.13 -0.79
N HIS A 109 -0.23 0.83 -1.36
CA HIS A 109 1.18 0.51 -1.13
C HIS A 109 1.62 0.74 0.31
N GLN A 110 1.14 1.81 0.94
CA GLN A 110 1.46 2.16 2.32
C GLN A 110 0.76 1.19 3.30
N ILE A 111 -0.53 0.94 3.07
CA ILE A 111 -1.34 0.01 3.87
C ILE A 111 -0.76 -1.42 3.77
N ASP A 112 -0.38 -1.85 2.58
CA ASP A 112 0.22 -3.15 2.33
C ASP A 112 1.52 -3.35 3.13
N LEU A 113 2.43 -2.38 3.09
CA LEU A 113 3.69 -2.43 3.85
C LEU A 113 3.44 -2.50 5.36
N LEU A 114 2.48 -1.71 5.86
CA LEU A 114 2.15 -1.72 7.29
C LEU A 114 1.51 -3.04 7.72
N GLN A 115 0.60 -3.61 6.91
CA GLN A 115 0.03 -4.92 7.21
C GLN A 115 1.07 -6.05 7.14
N GLN A 116 2.08 -5.92 6.30
CA GLN A 116 3.20 -6.86 6.24
C GLN A 116 4.03 -6.81 7.55
N MET A 117 4.18 -5.65 8.16
CA MET A 117 4.96 -5.48 9.40
C MET A 117 4.17 -5.85 10.65
N PHE A 118 2.90 -5.46 10.73
CA PHE A 118 2.14 -5.47 11.98
C PHE A 118 0.93 -6.42 11.97
N GLY A 119 0.71 -7.12 10.86
CA GLY A 119 -0.46 -7.96 10.68
C GLY A 119 -1.67 -7.18 10.12
N PRO A 120 -2.83 -7.84 9.98
CA PRO A 120 -3.99 -7.23 9.34
C PRO A 120 -4.56 -6.05 10.14
N ILE A 121 -4.97 -5.01 9.44
CA ILE A 121 -5.81 -3.95 9.99
C ILE A 121 -7.24 -4.50 10.07
N ILE A 122 -7.84 -4.45 11.26
CA ILE A 122 -9.16 -5.02 11.57
C ILE A 122 -10.26 -3.97 11.77
N GLU A 123 -9.88 -2.72 11.98
CA GLU A 123 -10.78 -1.57 12.06
C GLU A 123 -10.17 -0.43 11.26
N ALA A 124 -10.98 0.25 10.46
CA ALA A 124 -10.59 1.43 9.72
C ALA A 124 -11.80 2.34 9.49
N GLU A 125 -11.58 3.64 9.64
CA GLU A 125 -12.56 4.69 9.39
C GLU A 125 -11.87 5.92 8.84
N GLY A 126 -12.51 6.62 7.90
CA GLY A 126 -11.94 7.80 7.27
C GLY A 126 -12.94 8.86 6.90
N TYR A 127 -12.42 10.07 6.71
CA TYR A 127 -13.12 11.22 6.15
C TYR A 127 -12.47 11.61 4.84
N THR A 128 -13.29 11.78 3.81
CA THR A 128 -12.87 12.15 2.47
C THR A 128 -13.44 13.50 2.09
N ALA A 129 -12.69 14.25 1.29
CA ALA A 129 -13.15 15.51 0.72
C ALA A 129 -12.56 15.71 -0.67
N ASN A 130 -13.25 16.51 -1.48
CA ASN A 130 -12.70 17.08 -2.70
C ASN A 130 -12.57 18.59 -2.49
N ARG A 131 -11.36 19.08 -2.28
CA ARG A 131 -11.06 20.46 -1.90
C ARG A 131 -10.46 21.27 -3.05
N GLY A 132 -9.79 20.61 -4.00
CA GLY A 132 -9.18 21.23 -5.17
C GLY A 132 -10.16 21.39 -6.33
N GLY A 133 -11.18 20.55 -6.43
CA GLY A 133 -12.19 20.59 -7.48
C GLY A 133 -11.65 20.36 -8.88
N LEU A 134 -10.48 19.71 -9.02
CA LEU A 134 -9.85 19.44 -10.31
C LEU A 134 -10.49 18.23 -11.02
N TYR A 135 -10.97 17.27 -10.26
CA TYR A 135 -11.67 16.06 -10.70
C TYR A 135 -12.78 15.72 -9.68
N GLU A 136 -13.55 14.66 -9.90
CA GLU A 136 -14.71 14.36 -9.05
C GLU A 136 -14.40 13.46 -7.85
N THR A 137 -13.34 12.65 -7.91
CA THR A 137 -12.94 11.78 -6.81
C THR A 137 -12.33 12.57 -5.65
N GLU A 138 -12.14 11.91 -4.51
CA GLU A 138 -11.50 12.47 -3.33
C GLU A 138 -10.06 12.92 -3.63
N ASP A 139 -9.68 14.10 -3.14
CA ASP A 139 -8.33 14.64 -3.21
C ASP A 139 -7.68 14.83 -1.83
N SER A 140 -8.47 14.66 -0.78
CA SER A 140 -8.06 14.80 0.62
C SER A 140 -8.71 13.69 1.45
N VAL A 141 -7.91 12.93 2.18
CA VAL A 141 -8.34 11.79 3.00
C VAL A 141 -7.64 11.83 4.35
N CYS A 142 -8.39 11.66 5.43
CA CYS A 142 -7.86 11.42 6.78
C CYS A 142 -8.47 10.13 7.32
N ALA A 143 -7.66 9.29 7.98
CA ALA A 143 -8.13 8.02 8.51
C ALA A 143 -7.47 7.64 9.83
N CYS A 144 -8.20 6.84 10.62
CA CYS A 144 -7.68 6.10 11.75
C CYS A 144 -7.94 4.60 11.53
N PHE A 145 -7.03 3.76 12.03
CA PHE A 145 -7.15 2.31 11.89
C PHE A 145 -6.49 1.59 13.07
N ARG A 146 -6.85 0.32 13.27
CA ARG A 146 -6.31 -0.54 14.31
C ARG A 146 -5.92 -1.90 13.74
N PHE A 147 -4.72 -2.33 14.06
CA PHE A 147 -4.22 -3.67 13.72
C PHE A 147 -4.79 -4.74 14.66
N GLY A 148 -4.78 -5.99 14.24
CA GLY A 148 -5.27 -7.12 15.02
C GLY A 148 -4.55 -7.34 16.35
N ASN A 149 -3.32 -6.87 16.49
CA ASN A 149 -2.56 -6.87 17.74
C ASN A 149 -2.86 -5.68 18.66
N GLY A 150 -3.83 -4.83 18.31
CA GLY A 150 -4.24 -3.66 19.08
C GLY A 150 -3.46 -2.36 18.77
N LEU A 151 -2.42 -2.41 17.93
CA LEU A 151 -1.62 -1.23 17.56
C LEU A 151 -2.50 -0.20 16.83
N PRO A 152 -2.56 1.09 17.29
CA PRO A 152 -3.27 2.14 16.59
C PRO A 152 -2.43 2.72 15.45
N GLY A 153 -3.11 3.20 14.42
CA GLY A 153 -2.49 3.95 13.33
C GLY A 153 -3.40 5.03 12.79
N SER A 154 -2.81 6.00 12.12
CA SER A 154 -3.52 7.07 11.44
C SER A 154 -2.84 7.43 10.13
N GLY A 155 -3.58 8.13 9.25
CA GLY A 155 -3.02 8.61 8.01
C GLY A 155 -3.73 9.84 7.47
N SER A 156 -2.97 10.68 6.77
CA SER A 156 -3.48 11.81 6.01
C SER A 156 -2.89 11.81 4.61
N TRP A 157 -3.74 12.00 3.61
CA TRP A 157 -3.37 12.07 2.20
C TRP A 157 -3.97 13.32 1.57
N CYS A 158 -3.17 14.08 0.83
CA CYS A 158 -3.60 15.24 0.09
C CYS A 158 -2.94 15.27 -1.29
N PHE A 159 -3.74 15.31 -2.35
CA PHE A 159 -3.28 15.25 -3.74
C PHE A 159 -3.37 16.61 -4.45
N VAL A 160 -3.68 17.66 -3.70
CA VAL A 160 -3.82 19.05 -4.18
C VAL A 160 -3.06 20.03 -3.26
N ALA A 161 -2.02 19.55 -2.60
CA ALA A 161 -1.21 20.36 -1.71
C ALA A 161 -0.32 21.35 -2.49
N HIS A 162 0.08 22.43 -1.84
CA HIS A 162 1.14 23.29 -2.36
C HIS A 162 2.49 22.54 -2.32
N GLU A 163 3.41 22.84 -3.25
CA GLU A 163 4.72 22.17 -3.32
C GLU A 163 5.51 22.23 -2.00
N SER A 164 5.40 23.34 -1.26
CA SER A 164 6.06 23.45 0.07
C SER A 164 5.51 22.52 1.15
N ALA A 165 4.33 21.92 0.92
CA ALA A 165 3.71 20.96 1.81
C ALA A 165 3.89 19.51 1.34
N LYS A 166 4.67 19.29 0.28
CA LYS A 166 4.98 17.96 -0.23
C LYS A 166 5.62 17.09 0.84
N LYS A 167 5.06 15.91 1.05
CA LYS A 167 5.52 14.96 2.06
C LYS A 167 5.20 13.54 1.62
N ASP A 168 6.16 12.65 1.77
CA ASP A 168 6.00 11.20 1.66
C ASP A 168 6.69 10.58 2.87
N ARG A 169 5.92 10.25 3.91
CA ARG A 169 6.51 9.81 5.17
C ARG A 169 5.60 8.85 5.91
N ILE A 170 6.16 7.73 6.34
CA ILE A 170 5.61 6.87 7.38
C ILE A 170 6.48 7.03 8.62
N GLU A 171 5.83 7.28 9.75
CA GLU A 171 6.45 7.39 11.07
C GLU A 171 6.00 6.22 11.94
N ILE A 172 6.96 5.46 12.45
CA ILE A 172 6.72 4.38 13.42
C ILE A 172 7.34 4.82 14.75
N THR A 173 6.50 5.02 15.76
CA THR A 173 6.94 5.41 17.10
C THR A 173 7.01 4.17 17.98
N GLY A 174 8.16 3.98 18.61
CA GLY A 174 8.38 2.97 19.65
C GLY A 174 8.72 3.61 20.99
N ASP A 175 8.80 2.79 22.05
CA ASP A 175 9.14 3.23 23.40
C ASP A 175 10.62 3.60 23.59
N ARG A 176 11.48 3.29 22.61
CA ARG A 176 12.93 3.58 22.63
C ARG A 176 13.42 4.38 21.42
N GLY A 177 12.50 4.81 20.55
CA GLY A 177 12.88 5.61 19.39
C GLY A 177 11.77 5.77 18.36
N GLN A 178 12.15 6.35 17.23
CA GLN A 178 11.26 6.56 16.10
C GLN A 178 11.97 6.17 14.81
N LEU A 179 11.24 5.51 13.91
CA LEU A 179 11.70 5.14 12.57
C LEU A 179 10.84 5.89 11.55
N ASN A 180 11.49 6.58 10.60
CA ASN A 180 10.80 7.27 9.52
C ASN A 180 11.34 6.82 8.18
N PHE A 181 10.43 6.67 7.20
CA PHE A 181 10.79 6.30 5.84
C PHE A 181 9.74 6.81 4.83
N SER A 182 10.13 6.94 3.59
CA SER A 182 9.24 7.29 2.47
C SER A 182 8.83 6.04 1.69
N VAL A 183 7.71 6.10 0.98
CA VAL A 183 7.22 4.97 0.19
C VAL A 183 7.48 5.14 -1.30
N PHE A 184 7.48 6.38 -1.78
CA PHE A 184 7.58 6.68 -3.21
C PHE A 184 8.88 7.39 -3.60
N THR A 185 9.46 8.19 -2.68
CA THR A 185 10.69 8.97 -2.94
C THR A 185 11.96 8.20 -2.58
N TYR A 186 11.85 7.17 -1.73
CA TYR A 186 13.00 6.40 -1.21
C TYR A 186 14.06 7.28 -0.55
N ASP A 187 13.62 8.31 0.18
CA ASP A 187 14.51 9.14 0.99
C ASP A 187 15.21 8.27 2.04
N PRO A 188 16.39 8.68 2.56
CA PRO A 188 17.06 7.91 3.59
C PRO A 188 16.13 7.55 4.75
N ILE A 189 16.18 6.29 5.19
CA ILE A 189 15.49 5.84 6.40
C ILE A 189 16.13 6.56 7.58
N THR A 190 15.35 7.23 8.44
CA THR A 190 15.88 7.88 9.63
C THR A 190 15.50 7.12 10.88
N LEU A 191 16.51 6.76 11.68
CA LEU A 191 16.34 6.07 12.97
C LEU A 191 16.76 7.03 14.08
N HIS A 192 15.78 7.47 14.88
CA HIS A 192 16.00 8.31 16.05
C HIS A 192 15.94 7.45 17.32
N THR A 193 17.01 7.47 18.12
CA THR A 193 17.10 6.76 19.39
C THR A 193 17.83 7.62 20.42
N GLU A 194 18.00 7.15 21.64
CA GLU A 194 18.85 7.83 22.63
C GLU A 194 20.29 8.04 22.18
N LYS A 195 20.78 7.26 21.20
CA LYS A 195 22.12 7.38 20.61
C LYS A 195 22.22 8.51 19.59
N GLY A 196 21.12 9.14 19.23
CA GLY A 196 21.03 10.19 18.21
C GLY A 196 20.19 9.80 17.01
N CYS A 197 20.43 10.48 15.89
CA CYS A 197 19.76 10.25 14.61
C CYS A 197 20.74 9.59 13.63
N GLU A 198 20.33 8.47 13.06
CA GLU A 198 21.05 7.75 12.00
C GLU A 198 20.26 7.84 10.69
N GLU A 199 20.94 8.16 9.58
CA GLU A 199 20.39 8.10 8.24
C GLU A 199 20.92 6.87 7.51
N ILE A 200 20.02 6.01 7.05
CA ILE A 200 20.34 4.76 6.38
C ILE A 200 19.89 4.85 4.91
N LYS A 201 20.85 4.87 4.00
CA LYS A 201 20.60 4.84 2.55
C LYS A 201 20.59 3.39 2.07
N VAL A 202 19.58 3.04 1.28
CA VAL A 202 19.44 1.71 0.69
C VAL A 202 19.04 1.87 -0.77
N ASP A 203 19.84 1.34 -1.65
CA ASP A 203 19.56 1.36 -3.09
C ASP A 203 18.59 0.24 -3.47
N ASN A 204 17.65 0.57 -4.35
CA ASN A 204 16.75 -0.41 -4.96
C ASN A 204 17.28 -0.80 -6.35
N PRO A 205 16.94 -2.01 -6.83
CA PRO A 205 17.28 -2.42 -8.18
C PRO A 205 16.59 -1.51 -9.22
N PRO A 206 17.17 -1.33 -10.41
CA PRO A 206 16.60 -0.48 -11.47
C PRO A 206 15.21 -0.96 -11.92
N PHE A 207 14.95 -2.26 -11.84
CA PHE A 207 13.64 -2.87 -12.12
C PHE A 207 12.96 -3.22 -10.81
N VAL A 208 12.16 -2.30 -10.28
CA VAL A 208 11.55 -2.40 -8.93
C VAL A 208 10.62 -3.62 -8.74
N GLN A 209 10.04 -4.15 -9.80
CA GLN A 209 9.20 -5.36 -9.71
C GLN A 209 10.01 -6.66 -9.72
N PHE A 210 11.29 -6.61 -10.11
CA PHE A 210 12.11 -7.81 -10.31
C PHE A 210 12.18 -8.72 -9.07
N PRO A 211 12.41 -8.24 -7.83
CA PRO A 211 12.50 -9.11 -6.67
C PRO A 211 11.21 -9.90 -6.40
N LEU A 212 10.04 -9.27 -6.61
CA LEU A 212 8.76 -9.97 -6.45
C LEU A 212 8.54 -10.99 -7.58
N ILE A 213 8.82 -10.61 -8.83
CA ILE A 213 8.66 -11.52 -9.99
C ILE A 213 9.56 -12.74 -9.82
N GLU A 214 10.82 -12.56 -9.40
CA GLU A 214 11.73 -13.68 -9.10
C GLU A 214 11.15 -14.62 -8.04
N LEU A 215 10.58 -14.05 -6.96
CA LEU A 215 9.95 -14.84 -5.90
C LEU A 215 8.71 -15.59 -6.40
N VAL A 216 7.88 -14.96 -7.23
CA VAL A 216 6.72 -15.60 -7.86
C VAL A 216 7.16 -16.79 -8.72
N VAL A 217 8.21 -16.63 -9.53
CA VAL A 217 8.77 -17.72 -10.33
C VAL A 217 9.27 -18.86 -9.45
N LYS A 218 10.01 -18.56 -8.38
CA LYS A 218 10.47 -19.57 -7.41
C LYS A 218 9.29 -20.27 -6.71
N HIS A 219 8.21 -19.54 -6.40
CA HIS A 219 6.99 -20.14 -5.84
C HIS A 219 6.37 -21.16 -6.82
N LEU A 220 6.22 -20.77 -8.10
CA LEU A 220 5.67 -21.65 -9.14
C LEU A 220 6.56 -22.87 -9.42
N GLN A 221 7.85 -22.80 -9.10
CA GLN A 221 8.80 -23.90 -9.16
C GLN A 221 8.89 -24.72 -7.85
N ASN A 222 8.07 -24.41 -6.83
CA ASN A 222 8.09 -25.01 -5.50
C ASN A 222 9.44 -24.84 -4.75
N GLN A 223 10.18 -23.75 -5.04
CA GLN A 223 11.47 -23.43 -4.42
C GLN A 223 11.35 -22.41 -3.27
N ALA A 224 10.27 -21.65 -3.22
CA ALA A 224 10.01 -20.65 -2.19
C ALA A 224 8.50 -20.43 -2.02
N VAL A 225 8.11 -19.70 -0.96
CA VAL A 225 6.72 -19.27 -0.73
C VAL A 225 6.61 -17.77 -0.95
N CYS A 226 5.77 -17.35 -1.88
CA CYS A 226 5.40 -15.95 -2.06
C CYS A 226 4.10 -15.66 -1.31
N THR A 227 4.15 -14.74 -0.34
CA THR A 227 3.00 -14.31 0.48
C THR A 227 2.28 -13.10 -0.09
N CYS A 228 2.72 -12.59 -1.25
CA CYS A 228 2.07 -11.48 -1.94
C CYS A 228 0.94 -12.00 -2.84
N ASP A 229 -0.07 -12.57 -2.21
CA ASP A 229 -1.18 -13.28 -2.83
C ASP A 229 -2.50 -12.49 -2.80
N CYS A 230 -3.52 -13.05 -3.42
CA CYS A 230 -4.84 -12.43 -3.47
C CYS A 230 -5.50 -12.30 -2.08
N VAL A 231 -5.17 -13.16 -1.11
CA VAL A 231 -5.73 -13.10 0.24
C VAL A 231 -5.20 -11.86 0.96
N SER A 232 -3.87 -11.68 0.95
CA SER A 232 -3.23 -10.50 1.55
C SER A 232 -3.67 -9.20 0.87
N ALA A 233 -3.80 -9.20 -0.46
CA ALA A 233 -4.27 -8.06 -1.22
C ALA A 233 -5.75 -7.70 -0.94
N THR A 234 -6.61 -8.69 -0.70
CA THR A 234 -8.01 -8.45 -0.32
C THR A 234 -8.12 -7.67 0.99
N SER A 235 -7.26 -7.97 1.98
CA SER A 235 -7.20 -7.20 3.22
C SER A 235 -6.87 -5.72 2.98
N VAL A 236 -5.95 -5.42 2.05
CA VAL A 236 -5.61 -4.03 1.68
C VAL A 236 -6.83 -3.33 1.06
N ASN A 237 -7.51 -3.96 0.10
CA ASN A 237 -8.71 -3.39 -0.52
C ASN A 237 -9.83 -3.16 0.50
N TRP A 238 -10.01 -4.08 1.47
CA TRP A 238 -10.97 -3.88 2.56
C TRP A 238 -10.70 -2.60 3.34
N VAL A 239 -9.45 -2.35 3.75
CA VAL A 239 -9.05 -1.14 4.47
C VAL A 239 -9.34 0.11 3.64
N VAL A 240 -8.96 0.11 2.37
CA VAL A 240 -9.18 1.24 1.47
C VAL A 240 -10.67 1.54 1.30
N ASP A 241 -11.50 0.52 1.06
CA ASP A 241 -12.94 0.69 0.89
C ASP A 241 -13.63 1.13 2.19
N ARG A 242 -13.15 0.66 3.38
CA ARG A 242 -13.60 1.15 4.69
C ARG A 242 -13.28 2.64 4.88
N ILE A 243 -12.06 3.06 4.59
CA ILE A 243 -11.64 4.46 4.71
C ILE A 243 -12.47 5.36 3.78
N LEU A 244 -12.80 4.89 2.59
CA LEU A 244 -13.61 5.61 1.61
C LEU A 244 -15.13 5.55 1.88
N GLY A 245 -15.57 4.85 2.93
CA GLY A 245 -16.99 4.71 3.27
C GLY A 245 -17.80 3.88 2.26
N LYS A 246 -17.14 2.93 1.58
CA LYS A 246 -17.79 2.01 0.61
C LYS A 246 -18.29 0.72 1.25
N LEU A 247 -17.92 0.47 2.51
CA LEU A 247 -18.29 -0.70 3.32
C LEU A 247 -18.93 -0.30 4.64
#